data_69d66d9c4fa3df2697dbd7dc4c334cda
#
_entry.id   69d66d9c4fa3df2697dbd7dc4c334cda
#
_cell.length_a   1.000
_cell.length_b   1.000
_cell.length_c   1.000
_cell.angle_alpha   90.00
_cell.angle_beta   90.00
_cell.angle_gamma   90.00
#
_symmetry.space_group_name_H-M   'P 1'
#
loop_
_entity.id
_entity.type
_entity.pdbx_description
1 polymer ?
#
loop_
_entity_poly.entity_id
_entity_poly.type
_entity_poly.pdbx_seq_one_letter_code
_entity_poly.pdbx_strand_id
1 'polypeptide(L)'
;ESAEYLQKVASYINNKVNEYTKMDSFKRQSADKQNMLIQLNIADDFFKAKKQIELLEQDLKAKENELYDLKHELIATQIKLDNTSKSLKEANETINENSKQIVRLETELKEYQKNEQGG
;
A
#
# COMPACT_ATOMS: atom_id res chain seq x y z
N GLU A 1 -36.43 -0.69 6.89
CA GLU A 1 -35.55 0.33 6.33
C GLU A 1 -35.60 1.59 7.18
N SER A 2 -34.46 2.25 7.38
CA SER A 2 -34.40 3.48 8.17
C SER A 2 -35.02 4.66 7.40
N ALA A 3 -35.54 5.63 8.14
CA ALA A 3 -36.06 6.86 7.56
C ALA A 3 -34.96 7.62 6.79
N GLU A 4 -33.73 7.59 7.30
CA GLU A 4 -32.58 8.21 6.66
C GLU A 4 -32.27 7.59 5.28
N TYR A 5 -32.31 6.28 5.19
CA TYR A 5 -32.13 5.56 3.94
C TYR A 5 -33.22 5.91 2.92
N LEU A 6 -34.47 5.91 3.36
CA LEU A 6 -35.58 6.26 2.48
C LEU A 6 -35.48 7.70 1.97
N GLN A 7 -35.01 8.61 2.80
CA GLN A 7 -34.74 9.99 2.37
C GLN A 7 -33.67 10.07 1.29
N LYS A 8 -32.61 9.28 1.40
CA LYS A 8 -31.56 9.22 0.38
C LYS A 8 -32.10 8.72 -0.95
N VAL A 9 -32.93 7.67 -0.91
CA VAL A 9 -33.58 7.12 -2.10
C VAL A 9 -34.50 8.17 -2.73
N ALA A 10 -35.33 8.80 -1.93
CA ALA A 10 -36.25 9.85 -2.40
C ALA A 10 -35.50 11.04 -3.01
N SER A 11 -34.41 11.47 -2.38
CA SER A 11 -33.58 12.57 -2.90
C SER A 11 -32.95 12.22 -4.24
N TYR A 12 -32.47 10.97 -4.37
CA TYR A 12 -31.90 10.50 -5.64
C TYR A 12 -32.95 10.58 -6.76
N ILE A 13 -34.14 10.06 -6.51
CA ILE A 13 -35.24 10.08 -7.49
C ILE A 13 -35.64 11.52 -7.83
N ASN A 14 -35.80 12.37 -6.81
CA ASN A 14 -36.17 13.78 -7.02
C ASN A 14 -35.12 14.53 -7.83
N ASN A 15 -33.85 14.28 -7.58
CA ASN A 15 -32.75 14.87 -8.37
C ASN A 15 -32.82 14.44 -9.83
N LYS A 16 -33.12 13.15 -10.10
CA LYS A 16 -33.32 12.64 -11.46
C LYS A 16 -34.47 13.37 -12.16
N VAL A 17 -35.61 13.46 -11.50
CA VAL A 17 -36.78 14.15 -12.02
C VAL A 17 -36.43 15.61 -12.34
N ASN A 18 -35.75 16.30 -11.42
CA ASN A 18 -35.35 17.71 -11.61
C ASN A 18 -34.40 17.89 -12.78
N GLU A 19 -33.43 16.99 -12.98
CA GLU A 19 -32.53 17.03 -14.12
C GLU A 19 -33.29 16.92 -15.44
N TYR A 20 -34.22 15.97 -15.55
CA TYR A 20 -35.01 15.77 -16.77
C TYR A 20 -36.01 16.87 -17.03
N THR A 21 -36.63 17.43 -15.99
CA THR A 21 -37.60 18.51 -16.17
C THR A 21 -36.99 19.82 -16.66
N LYS A 22 -35.68 19.96 -16.62
CA LYS A 22 -34.98 21.10 -17.21
C LYS A 22 -34.88 20.98 -18.73
N MET A 23 -35.10 19.80 -19.29
CA MET A 23 -35.00 19.56 -20.72
C MET A 23 -36.37 19.77 -21.38
N ASP A 24 -36.43 20.69 -22.35
CA ASP A 24 -37.68 20.98 -23.06
C ASP A 24 -38.20 19.77 -23.82
N SER A 25 -37.32 18.96 -24.41
CA SER A 25 -37.68 17.75 -25.13
C SER A 25 -38.36 16.71 -24.22
N PHE A 26 -37.93 16.65 -22.98
CA PHE A 26 -38.53 15.77 -21.98
C PHE A 26 -39.92 16.23 -21.58
N LYS A 27 -40.07 17.54 -21.37
CA LYS A 27 -41.37 18.16 -21.00
C LYS A 27 -42.46 17.94 -22.04
N ARG A 28 -42.10 17.77 -23.29
CA ARG A 28 -43.04 17.55 -24.42
C ARG A 28 -43.55 16.11 -24.47
N GLN A 29 -42.94 15.22 -23.75
CA GLN A 29 -43.33 13.82 -23.72
C GLN A 29 -44.58 13.60 -22.83
N SER A 30 -45.34 12.53 -23.09
CA SER A 30 -46.41 12.12 -22.21
C SER A 30 -45.87 11.73 -20.83
N ALA A 31 -46.73 11.77 -19.80
CA ALA A 31 -46.34 11.36 -18.45
C ALA A 31 -45.79 9.94 -18.41
N ASP A 32 -46.39 9.01 -19.17
CA ASP A 32 -45.94 7.62 -19.22
C ASP A 32 -44.54 7.52 -19.81
N LYS A 33 -44.25 8.26 -20.87
CA LYS A 33 -42.91 8.28 -21.49
C LYS A 33 -41.88 8.94 -20.57
N GLN A 34 -42.27 10.02 -19.87
CA GLN A 34 -41.41 10.67 -18.89
C GLN A 34 -41.00 9.69 -17.79
N ASN A 35 -41.98 8.98 -17.23
CA ASN A 35 -41.73 7.99 -16.18
C ASN A 35 -40.84 6.84 -16.69
N MET A 36 -41.08 6.37 -17.90
CA MET A 36 -40.26 5.32 -18.51
C MET A 36 -38.80 5.75 -18.69
N LEU A 37 -38.57 6.99 -19.17
CA LEU A 37 -37.23 7.52 -19.37
C LEU A 37 -36.48 7.65 -18.04
N ILE A 38 -37.16 8.11 -16.98
CA ILE A 38 -36.58 8.21 -15.64
C ILE A 38 -36.21 6.82 -15.13
N GLN A 39 -37.13 5.85 -15.25
CA GLN A 39 -36.89 4.47 -14.83
C GLN A 39 -35.73 3.82 -15.57
N LEU A 40 -35.62 4.03 -16.89
CA LEU A 40 -34.51 3.53 -17.69
C LEU A 40 -33.19 4.13 -17.23
N ASN A 41 -33.18 5.43 -16.94
CA ASN A 41 -31.96 6.09 -16.47
C ASN A 41 -31.54 5.59 -15.09
N ILE A 42 -32.49 5.38 -14.18
CA ILE A 42 -32.20 4.80 -12.85
C ILE A 42 -31.62 3.38 -13.00
N ALA A 43 -32.22 2.57 -13.88
CA ALA A 43 -31.73 1.21 -14.14
C ALA A 43 -30.31 1.24 -14.75
N ASP A 44 -30.05 2.18 -15.66
CA ASP A 44 -28.73 2.36 -16.26
C ASP A 44 -27.68 2.72 -15.19
N ASP A 45 -28.01 3.64 -14.29
CA ASP A 45 -27.14 4.01 -13.17
C ASP A 45 -26.86 2.79 -12.28
N PHE A 46 -27.88 1.97 -12.02
CA PHE A 46 -27.72 0.75 -11.23
C PHE A 46 -26.69 -0.20 -11.88
N PHE A 47 -26.83 -0.48 -13.16
CA PHE A 47 -25.95 -1.41 -13.86
C PHE A 47 -24.53 -0.84 -14.00
N LYS A 48 -24.40 0.46 -14.19
CA LYS A 48 -23.08 1.12 -14.20
C LYS A 48 -22.39 1.03 -12.84
N ALA A 49 -23.16 1.26 -11.76
CA ALA A 49 -22.63 1.12 -10.40
C ALA A 49 -22.24 -0.32 -10.10
N LYS A 50 -23.04 -1.29 -10.53
CA LYS A 50 -22.74 -2.71 -10.38
C LYS A 50 -21.44 -3.10 -11.08
N LYS A 51 -21.26 -2.63 -12.32
CA LYS A 51 -20.03 -2.86 -13.07
C LYS A 51 -18.83 -2.25 -12.36
N GLN A 52 -18.99 -1.04 -11.81
CA GLN A 52 -17.92 -0.36 -11.07
C GLN A 52 -17.54 -1.15 -9.81
N ILE A 53 -18.51 -1.72 -9.12
CA ILE A 53 -18.27 -2.58 -7.96
C ILE A 53 -17.45 -3.81 -8.36
N GLU A 54 -17.79 -4.46 -9.47
CA GLU A 54 -17.04 -5.61 -9.97
C GLU A 54 -15.58 -5.25 -10.27
N LEU A 55 -15.35 -4.09 -10.89
CA LEU A 55 -13.99 -3.61 -11.18
C LEU A 55 -13.22 -3.30 -9.90
N LEU A 56 -13.88 -2.67 -8.92
CA LEU A 56 -13.25 -2.37 -7.63
C LEU A 56 -12.92 -3.65 -6.85
N GLU A 57 -13.77 -4.66 -6.93
CA GLU A 57 -13.50 -5.96 -6.30
C GLU A 57 -12.28 -6.64 -6.92
N GLN A 58 -12.12 -6.55 -8.25
CA GLN A 58 -10.93 -7.06 -8.92
C GLN A 58 -9.67 -6.31 -8.50
N ASP A 59 -9.75 -4.97 -8.43
CA ASP A 59 -8.66 -4.14 -7.97
C ASP A 59 -8.27 -4.47 -6.52
N LEU A 60 -9.27 -4.64 -5.67
CA LEU A 60 -9.05 -5.01 -4.26
C LEU A 60 -8.29 -6.34 -4.17
N LYS A 61 -8.71 -7.33 -4.93
CA LYS A 61 -8.04 -8.63 -4.96
C LYS A 61 -6.59 -8.52 -5.42
N ALA A 62 -6.35 -7.71 -6.47
CA ALA A 62 -4.99 -7.46 -6.96
C ALA A 62 -4.13 -6.79 -5.90
N LYS A 63 -4.68 -5.81 -5.18
CA LYS A 63 -3.97 -5.11 -4.10
C LYS A 63 -3.69 -6.03 -2.90
N GLU A 64 -4.60 -6.92 -2.58
CA GLU A 64 -4.39 -7.93 -1.54
C GLU A 64 -3.22 -8.84 -1.88
N ASN A 65 -3.12 -9.26 -3.15
CA ASN A 65 -2.01 -10.08 -3.62
C ASN A 65 -0.68 -9.32 -3.57
N GLU A 66 -0.67 -8.04 -4.00
CA GLU A 66 0.52 -7.18 -3.91
C GLU A 66 0.96 -7.02 -2.46
N LEU A 67 0.01 -6.81 -1.55
CA LEU A 67 0.29 -6.66 -0.12
C LEU A 67 0.90 -7.94 0.46
N TYR A 68 0.37 -9.09 0.07
CA TYR A 68 0.90 -10.39 0.47
C TYR A 68 2.36 -10.53 0.05
N ASP A 69 2.66 -10.22 -1.23
CA ASP A 69 4.03 -10.31 -1.77
C ASP A 69 4.98 -9.34 -1.06
N LEU A 70 4.52 -8.11 -0.81
CA LEU A 70 5.31 -7.10 -0.10
C LEU A 70 5.62 -7.51 1.34
N LYS A 71 4.69 -8.13 2.03
CA LYS A 71 4.91 -8.66 3.38
C LYS A 71 6.00 -9.73 3.39
N HIS A 72 5.99 -10.61 2.39
CA HIS A 72 7.02 -11.63 2.25
C HIS A 72 8.39 -11.04 1.94
N GLU A 73 8.45 -10.04 1.05
CA GLU A 73 9.69 -9.31 0.77
C GLU A 73 10.23 -8.60 2.00
N LEU A 74 9.33 -7.99 2.78
CA LEU A 74 9.72 -7.30 4.01
C LEU A 74 10.35 -8.26 5.01
N ILE A 75 9.74 -9.43 5.20
CA ILE A 75 10.28 -10.46 6.10
C ILE A 75 11.66 -10.92 5.61
N ALA A 76 11.79 -11.21 4.31
CA ALA A 76 13.06 -11.64 3.73
C ALA A 76 14.15 -10.57 3.89
N THR A 77 13.80 -9.31 3.67
CA THR A 77 14.72 -8.17 3.81
C THR A 77 15.13 -8.00 5.28
N GLN A 78 14.19 -8.15 6.21
CA GLN A 78 14.48 -8.06 7.64
C GLN A 78 15.48 -9.14 8.07
N ILE A 79 15.30 -10.36 7.58
CA ILE A 79 16.22 -11.46 7.85
C ILE A 79 17.62 -11.15 7.30
N LYS A 80 17.71 -10.64 6.07
CA LYS A 80 18.99 -10.24 5.48
C LYS A 80 19.66 -9.14 6.28
N LEU A 81 18.88 -8.16 6.73
CA LEU A 81 19.39 -7.06 7.56
C LEU A 81 19.95 -7.59 8.87
N ASP A 82 19.22 -8.45 9.55
CA ASP A 82 19.66 -9.04 10.81
C ASP A 82 20.95 -9.84 10.63
N ASN A 83 21.04 -10.64 9.56
CA ASN A 83 22.24 -11.42 9.25
C ASN A 83 23.43 -10.51 8.93
N THR A 84 23.21 -9.46 8.17
CA THR A 84 24.25 -8.50 7.81
C THR A 84 24.72 -7.72 9.04
N SER A 85 23.81 -7.32 9.92
CA SER A 85 24.16 -6.65 11.18
C SER A 85 25.02 -7.54 12.06
N LYS A 86 24.66 -8.81 12.15
CA LYS A 86 25.43 -9.82 12.92
C LYS A 86 26.83 -9.98 12.34
N SER A 87 26.94 -10.14 11.02
CA SER A 87 28.22 -10.28 10.34
C SER A 87 29.09 -9.04 10.53
N LEU A 88 28.49 -7.86 10.48
CA LEU A 88 29.22 -6.60 10.71
C LEU A 88 29.75 -6.53 12.15
N LYS A 89 28.93 -6.90 13.11
CA LYS A 89 29.35 -6.95 14.53
C LYS A 89 30.54 -7.88 14.71
N GLU A 90 30.45 -9.10 14.16
CA GLU A 90 31.53 -10.09 14.23
C GLU A 90 32.82 -9.58 13.56
N ALA A 91 32.68 -8.93 12.41
CA ALA A 91 33.84 -8.34 11.72
C ALA A 91 34.49 -7.24 12.55
N ASN A 92 33.69 -6.36 13.17
CA ASN A 92 34.22 -5.31 14.05
C ASN A 92 34.91 -5.89 15.27
N GLU A 93 34.39 -6.94 15.86
CA GLU A 93 35.03 -7.64 16.99
C GLU A 93 36.39 -8.23 16.56
N THR A 94 36.44 -8.84 15.37
CA THR A 94 37.68 -9.36 14.80
C THR A 94 38.71 -8.25 14.55
N ILE A 95 38.27 -7.13 13.99
CA ILE A 95 39.13 -5.97 13.76
C ILE A 95 39.72 -5.47 15.09
N ASN A 96 38.90 -5.33 16.12
CA ASN A 96 39.36 -4.88 17.42
C ASN A 96 40.37 -5.85 18.02
N GLU A 97 40.11 -7.14 17.94
CA GLU A 97 41.02 -8.18 18.44
C GLU A 97 42.35 -8.16 17.67
N ASN A 98 42.27 -8.04 16.34
CA ASN A 98 43.47 -7.95 15.51
C ASN A 98 44.29 -6.71 15.83
N SER A 99 43.63 -5.57 16.09
CA SER A 99 44.31 -4.32 16.48
C SER A 99 45.06 -4.48 17.79
N LYS A 100 44.46 -5.16 18.77
CA LYS A 100 45.09 -5.46 20.04
C LYS A 100 46.33 -6.34 19.85
N GLN A 101 46.22 -7.35 19.01
CA GLN A 101 47.36 -8.26 18.70
C GLN A 101 48.48 -7.53 18.00
N ILE A 102 48.16 -6.62 17.06
CA ILE A 102 49.15 -5.83 16.36
C ILE A 102 49.94 -4.96 17.36
N VAL A 103 49.25 -4.24 18.23
CA VAL A 103 49.89 -3.41 19.27
C VAL A 103 50.81 -4.26 20.14
N ARG A 104 50.33 -5.44 20.59
CA ARG A 104 51.13 -6.34 21.40
C ARG A 104 52.42 -6.80 20.67
N LEU A 105 52.26 -7.21 19.41
CA LEU A 105 53.35 -7.68 18.60
C LEU A 105 54.35 -6.56 18.31
N GLU A 106 53.90 -5.35 18.05
CA GLU A 106 54.77 -4.19 17.87
C GLU A 106 55.56 -3.88 19.12
N THR A 107 54.91 -4.00 20.30
CA THR A 107 55.58 -3.80 21.58
C THR A 107 56.63 -4.86 21.82
N GLU A 108 56.33 -6.12 21.59
CA GLU A 108 57.26 -7.23 21.71
C GLU A 108 58.45 -7.08 20.76
N LEU A 109 58.20 -6.63 19.54
CA LEU A 109 59.25 -6.39 18.56
C LEU A 109 60.19 -5.28 19.01
N LYS A 110 59.64 -4.19 19.53
CA LYS A 110 60.43 -3.07 20.08
C LYS A 110 61.32 -3.53 21.23
N GLU A 111 60.80 -4.31 22.15
CA GLU A 111 61.54 -4.87 23.26
C GLU A 111 62.64 -5.80 22.79
N TYR A 112 62.35 -6.63 21.81
CA TYR A 112 63.36 -7.54 21.24
C TYR A 112 64.50 -6.76 20.56
N GLN A 113 64.15 -5.76 19.78
CA GLN A 113 65.15 -4.90 19.11
C GLN A 113 66.02 -4.13 20.13
N LYS A 114 65.41 -3.64 21.20
CA LYS A 114 66.10 -2.92 22.25
C LYS A 114 67.07 -3.83 22.99
N ASN A 115 66.65 -5.05 23.31
CA ASN A 115 67.51 -6.04 23.95
C ASN A 115 68.71 -6.43 23.08
N GLU A 116 68.47 -6.56 21.75
CA GLU A 116 69.54 -6.85 20.80
C GLU A 116 70.57 -5.71 20.73
N GLN A 117 70.11 -4.46 20.74
CA GLN A 117 70.96 -3.30 20.71
C GLN A 117 71.68 -3.05 22.04
N GLY A 118 71.10 -3.46 23.16
CA GLY A 118 71.65 -3.30 24.48
C GLY A 118 72.63 -4.36 24.88
N GLY A 119 72.69 -5.43 24.08
CA GLY A 119 73.64 -6.50 24.30
C GLY A 119 74.89 -6.21 23.59
#